data_83f536ee1ad3fde41da2bb3b85cf1aef
#
_entry.id   83f536ee1ad3fde41da2bb3b85cf1aef
#
_cell.length_a   1.000
_cell.length_b   1.000
_cell.length_c   1.000
_cell.angle_alpha   90.00
_cell.angle_beta   90.00
_cell.angle_gamma   90.00
#
_symmetry.space_group_name_H-M   'P 1'
#
loop_
_entity.id
_entity.type
_entity.pdbx_description
1 polymer ?
#
loop_
_entity_poly.entity_id
_entity_poly.type
_entity_poly.pdbx_seq_one_letter_code
_entity_poly.pdbx_strand_id
1 'polypeptide(L)'
;MGFVRALWKLDVTSRAVANSQTLAPIETQQSESYRSKKIVTHLTFTNSGVTRTRIEGEGAAAKTTTRDFALPHLFDLHSAALYLRSQPLKQGSVYRLAIYAATNAYLATVTVTGREKISVHAGTYNAIKLDLRLKRIGKHLELEPHKKFRRATIWVSDDAERLILRVDAQIFVGTVFAELQSVRFDNPK
;
A
#
# COMPACT_ATOMS: atom_id res chain seq x y z
N MET A 1 9.72 -17.85 -12.91
CA MET A 1 8.27 -17.54 -12.81
C MET A 1 7.66 -18.51 -11.81
N GLY A 2 7.15 -18.00 -10.70
CA GLY A 2 6.80 -18.86 -9.57
C GLY A 2 5.51 -19.64 -9.77
N PHE A 3 5.45 -20.82 -9.21
CA PHE A 3 4.32 -21.75 -9.12
C PHE A 3 3.00 -21.10 -8.66
N VAL A 4 3.08 -20.02 -7.86
CA VAL A 4 1.94 -19.24 -7.38
C VAL A 4 1.21 -18.53 -8.53
N ARG A 5 1.90 -18.06 -9.57
CA ARG A 5 1.28 -17.39 -10.72
C ARG A 5 0.46 -18.34 -11.60
N ALA A 6 0.79 -19.65 -11.59
CA ALA A 6 0.03 -20.65 -12.32
C ALA A 6 -1.32 -20.97 -11.66
N LEU A 7 -1.41 -20.79 -10.33
CA LEU A 7 -2.62 -21.07 -9.55
C LEU A 7 -3.54 -19.84 -9.43
N TRP A 8 -2.99 -18.61 -9.47
CA TRP A 8 -3.72 -17.35 -9.25
C TRP A 8 -3.33 -16.32 -10.30
N LYS A 9 -3.99 -16.33 -11.46
CA LYS A 9 -3.88 -15.24 -12.42
C LYS A 9 -4.65 -14.03 -11.87
N LEU A 10 -3.98 -13.22 -11.10
CA LEU A 10 -4.48 -11.92 -10.65
C LEU A 10 -3.55 -10.85 -11.21
N ASP A 11 -4.05 -10.05 -12.14
CA ASP A 11 -3.36 -8.86 -12.64
C ASP A 11 -4.00 -7.63 -11.97
N VAL A 12 -3.16 -6.82 -11.35
CA VAL A 12 -3.60 -5.59 -10.67
C VAL A 12 -2.78 -4.43 -11.20
N THR A 13 -3.48 -3.39 -11.65
CA THR A 13 -2.89 -2.10 -11.99
C THR A 13 -3.47 -1.04 -11.08
N SER A 14 -2.63 -0.19 -10.51
CA SER A 14 -3.06 0.92 -9.67
C SER A 14 -2.39 2.21 -10.09
N ARG A 15 -3.18 3.29 -10.16
CA ARG A 15 -2.73 4.66 -10.39
C ARG A 15 -3.27 5.54 -9.27
N ALA A 16 -2.43 6.39 -8.71
CA ALA A 16 -2.83 7.34 -7.68
C ALA A 16 -2.37 8.75 -8.06
N VAL A 17 -3.16 9.73 -7.66
CA VAL A 17 -2.85 11.17 -7.75
C VAL A 17 -2.85 11.73 -6.34
N ALA A 18 -1.78 12.43 -5.98
CA ALA A 18 -1.62 13.09 -4.70
C ALA A 18 -1.22 14.54 -4.88
N ASN A 19 -1.54 15.37 -3.88
CA ASN A 19 -1.06 16.74 -3.81
C ASN A 19 0.46 16.73 -3.63
N SER A 20 1.21 17.42 -4.48
CA SER A 20 2.68 17.41 -4.49
C SER A 20 3.32 18.05 -3.26
N GLN A 21 2.62 18.94 -2.56
CA GLN A 21 3.14 19.64 -1.38
C GLN A 21 2.81 18.91 -0.08
N THR A 22 1.57 18.40 0.04
CA THR A 22 1.07 17.78 1.27
C THR A 22 1.14 16.26 1.26
N LEU A 23 1.34 15.64 0.11
CA LEU A 23 1.24 14.20 -0.17
C LEU A 23 -0.14 13.61 0.15
N ALA A 24 -1.15 14.48 0.40
CA ALA A 24 -2.51 14.04 0.60
C ALA A 24 -3.08 13.42 -0.69
N PRO A 25 -3.75 12.26 -0.61
CA PRO A 25 -4.34 11.62 -1.78
C PRO A 25 -5.49 12.47 -2.34
N ILE A 26 -5.63 12.48 -3.66
CA ILE A 26 -6.74 13.09 -4.38
C ILE A 26 -7.65 11.99 -4.93
N GLU A 27 -7.05 11.06 -5.66
CA GLU A 27 -7.77 9.94 -6.24
C GLU A 27 -6.88 8.70 -6.41
N THR A 28 -7.49 7.53 -6.41
CA THR A 28 -6.83 6.28 -6.78
C THR A 28 -7.75 5.47 -7.67
N GLN A 29 -7.21 4.97 -8.77
CA GLN A 29 -7.88 4.00 -9.63
C GLN A 29 -7.13 2.67 -9.58
N GLN A 30 -7.86 1.58 -9.32
CA GLN A 30 -7.33 0.23 -9.30
C GLN A 30 -8.13 -0.63 -10.25
N SER A 31 -7.44 -1.36 -11.13
CA SER A 31 -8.04 -2.36 -12.01
C SER A 31 -7.52 -3.72 -11.64
N GLU A 32 -8.42 -4.67 -11.41
CA GLU A 32 -8.13 -6.05 -11.05
C GLU A 32 -8.73 -6.97 -12.11
N SER A 33 -7.93 -7.88 -12.64
CA SER A 33 -8.38 -8.95 -13.54
C SER A 33 -8.07 -10.29 -12.90
N TYR A 34 -9.11 -11.05 -12.57
CA TYR A 34 -9.00 -12.39 -12.01
C TYR A 34 -9.91 -13.35 -12.75
N ARG A 35 -9.33 -14.30 -13.50
CA ARG A 35 -10.06 -15.20 -14.41
C ARG A 35 -10.92 -14.38 -15.40
N SER A 36 -12.24 -14.58 -15.39
CA SER A 36 -13.21 -13.82 -16.22
C SER A 36 -13.78 -12.58 -15.53
N LYS A 37 -13.34 -12.27 -14.30
CA LYS A 37 -13.84 -11.11 -13.55
C LYS A 37 -12.93 -9.93 -13.72
N LYS A 38 -13.50 -8.80 -14.14
CA LYS A 38 -12.83 -7.50 -14.15
C LYS A 38 -13.50 -6.59 -13.12
N ILE A 39 -12.68 -5.97 -12.31
CA ILE A 39 -13.12 -5.07 -11.27
C ILE A 39 -12.32 -3.78 -11.40
N VAL A 40 -13.02 -2.65 -11.46
CA VAL A 40 -12.42 -1.32 -11.39
C VAL A 40 -12.90 -0.64 -10.13
N THR A 41 -11.98 -0.15 -9.34
CA THR A 41 -12.26 0.60 -8.11
C THR A 41 -11.69 2.00 -8.24
N HIS A 42 -12.54 3.01 -8.05
CA HIS A 42 -12.17 4.41 -7.94
C HIS A 42 -12.34 4.85 -6.50
N LEU A 43 -11.34 5.52 -5.97
CA LEU A 43 -11.36 6.18 -4.67
C LEU A 43 -11.17 7.68 -4.90
N THR A 44 -12.09 8.48 -4.40
CA THR A 44 -11.98 9.95 -4.39
C THR A 44 -11.87 10.41 -2.95
N PHE A 45 -10.77 11.07 -2.62
CA PHE A 45 -10.47 11.52 -1.27
C PHE A 45 -10.89 12.98 -1.08
N THR A 46 -11.44 13.28 0.09
CA THR A 46 -11.82 14.61 0.52
C THR A 46 -11.29 14.88 1.93
N ASN A 47 -11.42 16.11 2.42
CA ASN A 47 -11.05 16.45 3.80
C ASN A 47 -11.88 15.69 4.85
N SER A 48 -13.07 15.17 4.49
CA SER A 48 -13.98 14.47 5.41
C SER A 48 -13.92 12.94 5.28
N GLY A 49 -13.25 12.40 4.26
CA GLY A 49 -13.20 10.96 4.08
C GLY A 49 -12.92 10.52 2.64
N VAL A 50 -13.44 9.38 2.25
CA VAL A 50 -13.27 8.79 0.92
C VAL A 50 -14.58 8.25 0.38
N THR A 51 -14.85 8.54 -0.89
CA THR A 51 -15.91 7.90 -1.69
C THR A 51 -15.29 6.81 -2.54
N ARG A 52 -15.81 5.58 -2.43
CA ARG A 52 -15.41 4.43 -3.23
C ARG A 52 -16.48 4.08 -4.23
N THR A 53 -16.17 4.10 -5.51
CA THR A 53 -16.99 3.55 -6.60
C THR A 53 -16.33 2.28 -7.13
N ARG A 54 -17.06 1.16 -7.11
CA ARG A 54 -16.59 -0.14 -7.60
C ARG A 54 -17.49 -0.62 -8.72
N ILE A 55 -16.86 -1.00 -9.83
CA ILE A 55 -17.51 -1.50 -11.04
C ILE A 55 -17.05 -2.95 -11.24
N GLU A 56 -17.99 -3.89 -11.26
CA GLU A 56 -17.73 -5.31 -11.50
C GLU A 56 -18.36 -5.74 -12.83
N GLY A 57 -17.56 -6.37 -13.68
CA GLY A 57 -17.98 -6.80 -15.02
C GLY A 57 -17.72 -5.76 -16.09
N GLU A 58 -18.25 -5.99 -17.29
CA GLU A 58 -18.07 -5.14 -18.48
C GLU A 58 -19.41 -4.94 -19.21
N GLY A 59 -19.50 -3.84 -19.98
CA GLY A 59 -20.65 -3.51 -20.79
C GLY A 59 -21.93 -3.24 -19.99
N ALA A 60 -23.09 -3.54 -20.58
CA ALA A 60 -24.40 -3.29 -19.98
C ALA A 60 -24.68 -4.13 -18.72
N ALA A 61 -23.97 -5.23 -18.51
CA ALA A 61 -24.11 -6.10 -17.32
C ALA A 61 -23.21 -5.66 -16.15
N ALA A 62 -22.43 -4.59 -16.28
CA ALA A 62 -21.56 -4.11 -15.21
C ALA A 62 -22.37 -3.62 -14.02
N LYS A 63 -21.99 -4.07 -12.82
CA LYS A 63 -22.60 -3.66 -11.55
C LYS A 63 -21.75 -2.60 -10.88
N THR A 64 -22.33 -1.42 -10.69
CA THR A 64 -21.68 -0.31 -9.98
C THR A 64 -22.18 -0.24 -8.54
N THR A 65 -21.26 -0.04 -7.59
CA THR A 65 -21.55 0.16 -6.17
C THR A 65 -20.74 1.32 -5.64
N THR A 66 -21.38 2.29 -5.01
CA THR A 66 -20.73 3.43 -4.36
C THR A 66 -20.88 3.33 -2.84
N ARG A 67 -19.86 3.65 -2.11
CA ARG A 67 -19.83 3.71 -0.64
C ARG A 67 -18.93 4.83 -0.16
N ASP A 68 -19.38 5.52 0.87
CA ASP A 68 -18.63 6.54 1.58
C ASP A 68 -18.06 5.97 2.88
N PHE A 69 -16.89 6.48 3.26
CA PHE A 69 -16.29 6.22 4.55
C PHE A 69 -15.79 7.55 5.13
N ALA A 70 -16.46 8.00 6.20
CA ALA A 70 -16.20 9.28 6.85
C ALA A 70 -15.06 9.12 7.87
N LEU A 71 -13.87 9.51 7.51
CA LEU A 71 -12.71 9.65 8.38
C LEU A 71 -11.75 10.67 7.74
N PRO A 72 -11.44 11.79 8.41
CA PRO A 72 -10.50 12.77 7.86
C PRO A 72 -9.07 12.22 7.82
N HIS A 73 -8.24 12.85 7.00
CA HIS A 73 -6.81 12.55 6.87
C HIS A 73 -6.49 11.09 6.49
N LEU A 74 -7.36 10.48 5.68
CA LEU A 74 -7.09 9.17 5.09
C LEU A 74 -6.03 9.27 4.01
N PHE A 75 -5.13 8.31 3.97
CA PHE A 75 -4.21 8.07 2.88
C PHE A 75 -4.70 6.91 2.00
N ASP A 76 -4.32 6.88 0.72
CA ASP A 76 -4.21 5.64 -0.03
C ASP A 76 -2.85 4.96 0.23
N LEU A 77 -2.63 3.78 -0.34
CA LEU A 77 -1.37 3.05 -0.15
C LEU A 77 -0.15 3.79 -0.71
N HIS A 78 -0.31 4.47 -1.86
CA HIS A 78 0.80 5.17 -2.54
C HIS A 78 1.17 6.43 -1.78
N SER A 79 0.18 7.25 -1.41
CA SER A 79 0.38 8.48 -0.63
C SER A 79 0.94 8.17 0.76
N ALA A 80 0.48 7.10 1.41
CA ALA A 80 1.02 6.65 2.69
C ALA A 80 2.50 6.25 2.58
N ALA A 81 2.87 5.54 1.50
CA ALA A 81 4.26 5.18 1.23
C ALA A 81 5.13 6.42 0.95
N LEU A 82 4.64 7.37 0.14
CA LEU A 82 5.34 8.64 -0.12
C LEU A 82 5.53 9.45 1.16
N TYR A 83 4.45 9.59 1.95
CA TYR A 83 4.52 10.28 3.23
C TYR A 83 5.54 9.63 4.18
N LEU A 84 5.51 8.32 4.33
CA LEU A 84 6.46 7.61 5.18
C LEU A 84 7.90 7.81 4.72
N ARG A 85 8.16 7.74 3.42
CA ARG A 85 9.49 7.96 2.83
C ARG A 85 10.01 9.39 3.04
N SER A 86 9.14 10.38 3.15
CA SER A 86 9.51 11.78 3.44
C SER A 86 9.89 12.02 4.91
N GLN A 87 9.62 11.05 5.81
CA GLN A 87 9.88 11.21 7.24
C GLN A 87 11.35 10.94 7.60
N PRO A 88 11.85 11.48 8.73
CA PRO A 88 13.24 11.27 9.17
C PRO A 88 13.63 9.81 9.43
N LEU A 89 12.68 8.92 9.69
CA LEU A 89 12.87 7.50 9.97
C LEU A 89 13.97 7.21 11.00
N LYS A 90 13.99 7.96 12.10
CA LYS A 90 14.90 7.72 13.23
C LYS A 90 14.55 6.42 13.92
N GLN A 91 15.54 5.65 14.36
CA GLN A 91 15.33 4.40 15.10
C GLN A 91 14.46 4.64 16.35
N GLY A 92 13.49 3.76 16.57
CA GLY A 92 12.49 3.87 17.63
C GLY A 92 11.29 4.76 17.29
N SER A 93 11.32 5.53 16.18
CA SER A 93 10.16 6.33 15.77
C SER A 93 8.98 5.45 15.39
N VAL A 94 7.77 5.93 15.73
CA VAL A 94 6.50 5.25 15.43
C VAL A 94 5.60 6.20 14.66
N TYR A 95 5.16 5.77 13.49
CA TYR A 95 4.24 6.49 12.62
C TYR A 95 2.89 5.78 12.60
N ARG A 96 1.80 6.53 12.72
CA ARG A 96 0.42 6.01 12.65
C ARG A 96 -0.32 6.72 11.53
N LEU A 97 -0.80 5.94 10.57
CA LEU A 97 -1.48 6.44 9.38
C LEU A 97 -2.82 5.73 9.23
N ALA A 98 -3.88 6.49 9.02
CA ALA A 98 -5.15 5.94 8.59
C ALA A 98 -5.12 5.76 7.06
N ILE A 99 -5.25 4.52 6.59
CA ILE A 99 -5.10 4.17 5.17
C ILE A 99 -6.41 3.53 4.70
N TYR A 100 -6.93 3.97 3.55
CA TYR A 100 -8.01 3.29 2.86
C TYR A 100 -7.45 2.48 1.68
N ALA A 101 -7.46 1.16 1.82
CA ALA A 101 -6.93 0.25 0.82
C ALA A 101 -8.07 -0.49 0.13
N ALA A 102 -8.32 -0.16 -1.11
CA ALA A 102 -9.32 -0.73 -2.01
C ALA A 102 -10.75 -0.83 -1.44
N THR A 103 -10.95 -1.50 -0.32
CA THR A 103 -12.30 -1.79 0.21
C THR A 103 -12.48 -1.48 1.70
N ASN A 104 -11.41 -1.27 2.43
CA ASN A 104 -11.46 -1.09 3.89
C ASN A 104 -10.46 -0.04 4.36
N ALA A 105 -10.79 0.57 5.49
CA ALA A 105 -9.87 1.44 6.21
C ALA A 105 -9.05 0.65 7.23
N TYR A 106 -7.79 1.06 7.42
CA TYR A 106 -6.85 0.47 8.34
C TYR A 106 -6.06 1.54 9.09
N LEU A 107 -5.80 1.31 10.36
CA LEU A 107 -4.76 1.99 11.09
C LEU A 107 -3.44 1.23 10.89
N ALA A 108 -2.54 1.81 10.11
CA ALA A 108 -1.18 1.33 9.96
C ALA A 108 -0.31 1.92 11.07
N THR A 109 0.40 1.05 11.79
CA THR A 109 1.44 1.44 12.75
C THR A 109 2.77 0.96 12.20
N VAL A 110 3.67 1.90 11.91
CA VAL A 110 5.02 1.63 11.37
C VAL A 110 6.04 2.03 12.41
N THR A 111 6.86 1.07 12.83
CA THR A 111 7.96 1.31 13.80
C THR A 111 9.30 1.15 13.09
N VAL A 112 10.18 2.12 13.25
CA VAL A 112 11.57 2.03 12.76
C VAL A 112 12.36 1.16 13.75
N THR A 113 12.72 -0.06 13.35
CA THR A 113 13.35 -1.04 14.24
C THR A 113 14.87 -1.02 14.20
N GLY A 114 15.47 -0.52 13.13
CA GLY A 114 16.92 -0.44 13.00
C GLY A 114 17.40 -0.19 11.59
N ARG A 115 18.68 -0.40 11.40
CA ARG A 115 19.39 -0.33 10.12
C ARG A 115 20.24 -1.57 9.92
N GLU A 116 20.26 -2.07 8.70
CA GLU A 116 21.06 -3.23 8.32
C GLU A 116 21.41 -3.18 6.83
N LYS A 117 22.41 -3.93 6.42
CA LYS A 117 22.72 -4.11 5.01
C LYS A 117 21.92 -5.30 4.48
N ILE A 118 21.23 -5.12 3.35
CA ILE A 118 20.48 -6.18 2.68
C ILE A 118 20.87 -6.29 1.21
N SER A 119 20.77 -7.49 0.67
CA SER A 119 20.92 -7.75 -0.77
C SER A 119 19.57 -8.13 -1.34
N VAL A 120 19.19 -7.49 -2.45
CA VAL A 120 18.02 -7.77 -3.27
C VAL A 120 18.48 -7.94 -4.71
N HIS A 121 17.59 -8.31 -5.63
CA HIS A 121 17.98 -8.52 -7.03
C HIS A 121 18.61 -7.28 -7.67
N ALA A 122 18.12 -6.09 -7.31
CA ALA A 122 18.66 -4.80 -7.81
C ALA A 122 20.03 -4.43 -7.24
N GLY A 123 20.58 -5.14 -6.25
CA GLY A 123 21.88 -4.86 -5.64
C GLY A 123 21.90 -4.94 -4.12
N THR A 124 22.96 -4.44 -3.52
CA THR A 124 23.16 -4.41 -2.06
C THR A 124 23.06 -2.97 -1.55
N TYR A 125 22.27 -2.77 -0.51
CA TYR A 125 21.90 -1.47 0.03
C TYR A 125 22.07 -1.43 1.55
N ASN A 126 22.44 -0.27 2.09
CA ASN A 126 22.15 0.06 3.48
C ASN A 126 20.66 0.35 3.57
N ALA A 127 19.97 -0.24 4.52
CA ALA A 127 18.52 -0.19 4.61
C ALA A 127 18.04 0.17 6.02
N ILE A 128 16.96 0.92 6.06
CA ILE A 128 16.16 1.18 7.26
C ILE A 128 15.10 0.09 7.35
N LYS A 129 15.06 -0.58 8.48
CA LYS A 129 14.11 -1.67 8.76
C LYS A 129 12.89 -1.15 9.50
N LEU A 130 11.71 -1.45 8.97
CA LEU A 130 10.42 -1.02 9.47
C LEU A 130 9.56 -2.24 9.83
N ASP A 131 8.89 -2.21 10.99
CA ASP A 131 7.83 -3.16 11.35
C ASP A 131 6.48 -2.49 11.10
N LEU A 132 5.66 -3.10 10.24
CA LEU A 132 4.31 -2.65 9.92
C LEU A 132 3.27 -3.56 10.57
N ARG A 133 2.34 -2.96 11.30
CA ARG A 133 1.15 -3.61 11.82
C ARG A 133 -0.11 -2.91 11.35
N LEU A 134 -1.16 -3.69 11.09
CA LEU A 134 -2.45 -3.19 10.63
C LEU A 134 -3.55 -3.59 11.59
N LYS A 135 -4.41 -2.62 11.94
CA LYS A 135 -5.73 -2.87 12.53
C LYS A 135 -6.79 -2.36 11.57
N ARG A 136 -7.84 -3.11 11.37
CA ARG A 136 -8.98 -2.64 10.58
C ARG A 136 -9.71 -1.55 11.35
N ILE A 137 -10.14 -0.50 10.65
CA ILE A 137 -11.04 0.53 11.19
C ILE A 137 -12.45 0.13 10.73
N GLY A 138 -13.31 -0.20 11.68
CA GLY A 138 -14.69 -0.58 11.44
C GLY A 138 -15.58 0.61 11.13
N LYS A 139 -16.87 0.35 10.93
CA LYS A 139 -17.86 1.37 10.52
C LYS A 139 -18.07 2.46 11.57
N HIS A 140 -17.92 2.12 12.85
CA HIS A 140 -18.04 3.05 13.99
C HIS A 140 -16.67 3.46 14.53
N LEU A 141 -15.62 3.38 13.69
CA LEU A 141 -14.23 3.71 13.99
C LEU A 141 -13.56 2.83 15.06
N GLU A 142 -14.17 1.70 15.40
CA GLU A 142 -13.56 0.69 16.26
C GLU A 142 -12.34 0.04 15.59
N LEU A 143 -11.34 -0.33 16.37
CA LEU A 143 -10.13 -0.97 15.88
C LEU A 143 -10.20 -2.49 16.06
N GLU A 144 -10.27 -3.21 14.96
CA GLU A 144 -10.32 -4.66 14.91
C GLU A 144 -8.98 -5.25 14.46
N PRO A 145 -8.61 -6.45 14.95
CA PRO A 145 -7.48 -7.19 14.41
C PRO A 145 -7.67 -7.47 12.90
N HIS A 146 -6.59 -7.35 12.11
CA HIS A 146 -6.66 -7.76 10.71
C HIS A 146 -6.69 -9.29 10.60
N LYS A 147 -7.76 -9.87 10.00
CA LYS A 147 -8.00 -11.33 9.99
C LYS A 147 -6.93 -12.13 9.25
N LYS A 148 -6.37 -11.61 8.18
CA LYS A 148 -5.45 -12.35 7.29
C LYS A 148 -4.00 -11.88 7.35
N PHE A 149 -3.76 -10.64 7.74
CA PHE A 149 -2.43 -10.03 7.82
C PHE A 149 -2.01 -9.96 9.29
N ARG A 150 -0.80 -10.36 9.61
CA ARG A 150 -0.26 -10.31 10.97
C ARG A 150 0.68 -9.13 11.15
N ARG A 151 1.72 -9.07 10.31
CA ARG A 151 2.69 -7.98 10.26
C ARG A 151 3.45 -8.02 8.94
N ALA A 152 4.16 -6.94 8.61
CA ALA A 152 5.19 -6.99 7.59
C ALA A 152 6.48 -6.33 8.08
N THR A 153 7.61 -6.80 7.55
CA THR A 153 8.88 -6.10 7.63
C THR A 153 9.11 -5.43 6.27
N ILE A 154 9.46 -4.15 6.30
CA ILE A 154 9.74 -3.36 5.11
C ILE A 154 11.16 -2.83 5.22
N TRP A 155 11.94 -2.97 4.16
CA TRP A 155 13.27 -2.36 4.05
C TRP A 155 13.22 -1.23 3.04
N VAL A 156 13.67 -0.07 3.47
CA VAL A 156 13.76 1.14 2.65
C VAL A 156 15.22 1.54 2.58
N SER A 157 15.72 1.95 1.41
CA SER A 157 17.13 2.37 1.28
C SER A 157 17.44 3.55 2.21
N ASP A 158 18.61 3.52 2.85
CA ASP A 158 19.07 4.58 3.77
C ASP A 158 19.85 5.65 3.03
N ASP A 159 19.22 6.22 2.01
CA ASP A 159 19.70 7.29 1.16
C ASP A 159 18.58 8.30 0.85
N ALA A 160 18.82 9.27 0.00
CA ALA A 160 17.85 10.29 -0.38
C ALA A 160 16.66 9.73 -1.17
N GLU A 161 16.85 8.63 -1.91
CA GLU A 161 15.83 8.03 -2.77
C GLU A 161 14.77 7.26 -1.97
N ARG A 162 15.13 6.73 -0.81
CA ARG A 162 14.21 5.98 0.06
C ARG A 162 13.45 4.88 -0.71
N LEU A 163 14.15 4.14 -1.56
CA LEU A 163 13.56 3.05 -2.35
C LEU A 163 13.02 1.96 -1.44
N ILE A 164 11.83 1.44 -1.74
CA ILE A 164 11.33 0.22 -1.08
C ILE A 164 12.11 -0.96 -1.68
N LEU A 165 13.00 -1.54 -0.89
CA LEU A 165 13.90 -2.61 -1.32
C LEU A 165 13.25 -3.98 -1.21
N ARG A 166 12.58 -4.23 -0.09
CA ARG A 166 11.93 -5.52 0.19
C ARG A 166 10.77 -5.34 1.17
N VAL A 167 9.76 -6.17 0.99
CA VAL A 167 8.61 -6.31 1.89
C VAL A 167 8.39 -7.79 2.17
N ASP A 168 8.49 -8.21 3.43
CA ASP A 168 8.14 -9.55 3.90
C ASP A 168 6.86 -9.47 4.71
N ALA A 169 5.76 -9.99 4.21
CA ALA A 169 4.45 -9.96 4.87
C ALA A 169 4.08 -11.33 5.44
N GLN A 170 3.81 -11.37 6.73
CA GLN A 170 3.26 -12.55 7.40
C GLN A 170 1.74 -12.52 7.30
N ILE A 171 1.21 -13.51 6.60
CA ILE A 171 -0.22 -13.72 6.44
C ILE A 171 -0.64 -15.04 7.07
N PHE A 172 -1.94 -15.32 7.11
CA PHE A 172 -2.49 -16.51 7.79
C PHE A 172 -1.98 -17.85 7.22
N VAL A 173 -1.51 -17.89 5.97
CA VAL A 173 -0.97 -19.10 5.30
C VAL A 173 0.56 -19.14 5.23
N GLY A 174 1.28 -18.20 5.83
CA GLY A 174 2.74 -18.16 5.80
C GLY A 174 3.30 -16.76 5.52
N THR A 175 4.51 -16.70 4.96
CA THR A 175 5.17 -15.45 4.60
C THR A 175 5.21 -15.31 3.09
N VAL A 176 4.83 -14.15 2.59
CA VAL A 176 5.00 -13.73 1.20
C VAL A 176 5.97 -12.56 1.16
N PHE A 177 6.75 -12.45 0.09
CA PHE A 177 7.69 -11.36 -0.07
C PHE A 177 7.65 -10.76 -1.46
N ALA A 178 8.03 -9.49 -1.53
CA ALA A 178 8.32 -8.77 -2.76
C ALA A 178 9.64 -8.03 -2.59
N GLU A 179 10.46 -7.96 -3.65
CA GLU A 179 11.74 -7.24 -3.62
C GLU A 179 11.99 -6.46 -4.90
N LEU A 180 12.79 -5.43 -4.79
CA LEU A 180 13.20 -4.56 -5.89
C LEU A 180 14.04 -5.36 -6.89
N GLN A 181 13.57 -5.45 -8.13
CA GLN A 181 14.25 -6.18 -9.21
C GLN A 181 15.26 -5.31 -9.95
N SER A 182 14.88 -4.06 -10.24
CA SER A 182 15.75 -3.09 -10.91
C SER A 182 15.24 -1.67 -10.65
N VAL A 183 16.13 -0.70 -10.74
CA VAL A 183 15.80 0.74 -10.72
C VAL A 183 16.58 1.43 -11.83
N ARG A 184 15.95 2.38 -12.49
CA ARG A 184 16.57 3.28 -13.44
C ARG A 184 16.24 4.71 -13.04
N PHE A 185 17.23 5.57 -13.05
CA PHE A 185 17.07 7.00 -12.85
C PHE A 185 17.24 7.65 -14.22
N ASP A 186 16.24 8.35 -14.69
CA ASP A 186 16.38 9.21 -15.86
C ASP A 186 17.14 10.46 -15.40
N ASN A 187 18.37 10.63 -15.85
CA ASN A 187 19.07 11.87 -15.64
C ASN A 187 18.34 12.96 -16.42
N PRO A 188 17.79 14.00 -15.78
CA PRO A 188 17.30 15.15 -16.52
C PRO A 188 18.45 15.74 -17.32
N LYS A 189 18.28 15.80 -18.65
CA LYS A 189 19.19 16.52 -19.54
C LYS A 189 19.11 18.01 -19.28
#